data_82e154f1d9c2e1a0d984728742d3df4f
#
_entry.id   82e154f1d9c2e1a0d984728742d3df4f
#
_cell.length_a   1.000
_cell.length_b   1.000
_cell.length_c   1.000
_cell.angle_alpha   90.00
_cell.angle_beta   90.00
_cell.angle_gamma   90.00
#
_symmetry.space_group_name_H-M   'P 1'
#
loop_
_entity.id
_entity.type
_entity.pdbx_description
1 polymer ?
#
loop_
_entity_poly.entity_id
_entity_poly.type
_entity_poly.pdbx_seq_one_letter_code
_entity_poly.pdbx_strand_id
1 'polypeptide(L)'
;MTDMVKHELWKEIEGFSGYYVSNIGRIKSFQLSKDGKILKTPVDKRGYKQVNLTRNGEHHHLKVHRLVAIAFIDNPDNKPFVNHMDEDKTNNSVDNLDWVTPIENVQWGTAIQRQINTQRKTSKFRKPILAVDEQGKQFLFSSIRECAREIPISYASIHKVLQGNYASSRGYTFKEMI
;
A
#
# COMPACT_ATOMS: atom_id res chain seq x y z
N MET A 1 13.60 28.71 -11.45
CA MET A 1 12.51 27.87 -10.94
C MET A 1 12.43 28.15 -9.47
N THR A 2 11.41 28.90 -9.05
CA THR A 2 11.20 29.28 -7.65
C THR A 2 10.77 28.03 -6.88
N ASP A 3 11.62 27.53 -5.98
CA ASP A 3 11.22 26.58 -4.95
C ASP A 3 10.07 27.19 -4.16
N MET A 4 8.85 26.76 -4.45
CA MET A 4 7.72 27.05 -3.57
C MET A 4 7.98 26.33 -2.25
N VAL A 5 8.41 27.07 -1.25
CA VAL A 5 8.49 26.58 0.14
C VAL A 5 7.09 26.11 0.50
N LYS A 6 6.87 24.79 0.47
CA LYS A 6 5.59 24.21 0.92
C LYS A 6 5.43 24.54 2.39
N HIS A 7 4.47 25.42 2.70
CA HIS A 7 4.14 25.73 4.09
C HIS A 7 3.66 24.46 4.80
N GLU A 8 4.23 24.18 5.97
CA GLU A 8 3.76 23.11 6.80
C GLU A 8 2.43 23.45 7.43
N LEU A 9 1.40 22.68 7.10
CA LEU A 9 0.06 22.81 7.61
C LEU A 9 -0.19 21.79 8.71
N TRP A 10 -0.91 22.18 9.76
CA TRP A 10 -1.22 21.34 10.90
C TRP A 10 -2.73 21.20 11.06
N LYS A 11 -3.19 19.96 11.26
CA LYS A 11 -4.58 19.65 11.60
C LYS A 11 -4.63 18.82 12.88
N GLU A 12 -5.64 19.07 13.72
CA GLU A 12 -5.86 18.26 14.91
C GLU A 12 -6.23 16.85 14.52
N ILE A 13 -5.71 15.86 15.25
CA ILE A 13 -5.98 14.45 14.99
C ILE A 13 -7.36 14.12 15.56
N GLU A 14 -8.26 13.67 14.71
CA GLU A 14 -9.63 13.30 15.09
C GLU A 14 -9.63 12.29 16.24
N GLY A 15 -10.39 12.59 17.28
CA GLY A 15 -10.47 11.74 18.48
C GLY A 15 -9.27 11.83 19.42
N PHE A 16 -8.27 12.71 19.16
CA PHE A 16 -7.09 12.89 20.01
C PHE A 16 -6.84 14.39 20.25
N SER A 17 -7.66 15.01 21.08
CA SER A 17 -7.57 16.44 21.38
C SER A 17 -6.17 16.83 21.87
N GLY A 18 -5.66 17.97 21.39
CA GLY A 18 -4.34 18.48 21.69
C GLY A 18 -3.19 17.78 20.97
N TYR A 19 -3.49 16.85 20.05
CA TYR A 19 -2.50 16.26 19.14
C TYR A 19 -2.77 16.67 17.70
N TYR A 20 -1.73 17.04 16.99
CA TYR A 20 -1.79 17.55 15.62
C TYR A 20 -0.87 16.75 14.71
N VAL A 21 -1.30 16.58 13.48
CA VAL A 21 -0.51 16.00 12.39
C VAL A 21 -0.24 17.05 11.33
N SER A 22 0.96 17.08 10.77
CA SER A 22 1.27 17.97 9.65
C SER A 22 1.16 17.25 8.30
N ASN A 23 0.98 18.06 7.24
CA ASN A 23 0.96 17.60 5.85
C ASN A 23 2.29 16.97 5.38
N ILE A 24 3.36 17.06 6.16
CA ILE A 24 4.66 16.40 5.90
C ILE A 24 4.95 15.24 6.86
N GLY A 25 3.95 14.80 7.64
CA GLY A 25 4.04 13.62 8.51
C GLY A 25 4.75 13.84 9.85
N ARG A 26 4.80 15.07 10.37
CA ARG A 26 5.22 15.35 11.75
C ARG A 26 4.03 15.32 12.70
N ILE A 27 4.26 14.92 13.94
CA ILE A 27 3.23 14.91 15.01
C ILE A 27 3.63 15.89 16.09
N LYS A 28 2.68 16.72 16.52
CA LYS A 28 2.84 17.71 17.59
C LYS A 28 1.84 17.45 18.71
N SER A 29 2.27 17.59 19.96
CA SER A 29 1.44 17.47 21.14
C SER A 29 1.45 18.76 21.95
N PHE A 30 0.28 19.21 22.37
CA PHE A 30 0.06 20.33 23.30
C PHE A 30 -0.34 19.84 24.71
N GLN A 31 -0.26 18.54 24.98
CA GLN A 31 -0.67 17.95 26.28
C GLN A 31 0.16 18.44 27.46
N LEU A 32 1.44 18.71 27.26
CA LEU A 32 2.38 19.08 28.33
C LEU A 32 3.07 20.44 28.11
N SER A 33 2.81 21.09 26.98
CA SER A 33 3.44 22.37 26.63
C SER A 33 2.51 23.23 25.79
N LYS A 34 2.35 24.50 26.15
CA LYS A 34 1.54 25.49 25.39
C LYS A 34 2.14 25.79 24.01
N ASP A 35 3.45 25.65 23.84
CA ASP A 35 4.15 25.89 22.56
C ASP A 35 4.07 24.67 21.63
N GLY A 36 3.61 23.52 22.16
CA GLY A 36 3.56 22.26 21.48
C GLY A 36 4.94 21.60 21.36
N LYS A 37 4.97 20.26 21.43
CA LYS A 37 6.19 19.45 21.33
C LYS A 37 6.09 18.51 20.15
N ILE A 38 7.09 18.49 19.27
CA ILE A 38 7.19 17.49 18.21
C ILE A 38 7.51 16.14 18.84
N LEU A 39 6.67 15.14 18.53
CA LEU A 39 6.82 13.78 19.02
C LEU A 39 7.76 12.97 18.12
N LYS A 40 8.51 12.05 18.74
CA LYS A 40 9.28 11.05 17.99
C LYS A 40 8.33 10.06 17.31
N THR A 41 8.63 9.71 16.05
CA THR A 41 7.88 8.75 15.27
C THR A 41 8.80 7.59 14.85
N PRO A 42 9.09 6.64 15.76
CA PRO A 42 9.95 5.50 15.45
C PRO A 42 9.37 4.65 14.33
N VAL A 43 10.26 3.96 13.62
CA VAL A 43 9.91 3.03 12.55
C VAL A 43 9.65 1.64 13.17
N ASP A 44 8.53 1.02 12.79
CA ASP A 44 8.18 -0.32 13.24
C ASP A 44 8.91 -1.42 12.44
N LYS A 45 8.71 -2.68 12.84
CA LYS A 45 9.32 -3.87 12.18
C LYS A 45 8.91 -4.02 10.70
N ARG A 46 7.83 -3.36 10.26
CA ARG A 46 7.34 -3.36 8.88
C ARG A 46 7.80 -2.15 8.07
N GLY A 47 8.61 -1.26 8.67
CA GLY A 47 9.15 -0.07 8.03
C GLY A 47 8.27 1.18 8.12
N TYR A 48 7.16 1.17 8.85
CA TYR A 48 6.25 2.31 8.96
C TYR A 48 6.57 3.18 10.17
N LYS A 49 6.57 4.51 9.99
CA LYS A 49 6.59 5.44 11.13
C LYS A 49 5.30 5.33 11.93
N GLN A 50 5.42 5.29 13.24
CA GLN A 50 4.30 5.21 14.18
C GLN A 50 4.47 6.21 15.32
N VAL A 51 3.36 6.57 15.95
CA VAL A 51 3.32 7.41 17.14
C VAL A 51 2.45 6.75 18.20
N ASN A 52 2.80 6.98 19.47
CA ASN A 52 1.98 6.59 20.59
C ASN A 52 1.27 7.83 21.13
N LEU A 53 -0.07 7.85 21.07
CA LEU A 53 -0.92 8.92 21.58
C LEU A 53 -1.75 8.39 22.75
N THR A 54 -2.09 9.29 23.68
CA THR A 54 -2.91 8.94 24.85
C THR A 54 -4.29 9.57 24.71
N ARG A 55 -5.33 8.76 24.92
CA ARG A 55 -6.73 9.20 24.99
C ARG A 55 -7.39 8.50 26.16
N ASN A 56 -8.03 9.26 27.07
CA ASN A 56 -8.69 8.73 28.26
C ASN A 56 -7.81 7.81 29.13
N GLY A 57 -6.50 8.11 29.22
CA GLY A 57 -5.54 7.31 29.96
C GLY A 57 -5.00 6.06 29.21
N GLU A 58 -5.54 5.75 28.03
CA GLU A 58 -5.12 4.62 27.23
C GLU A 58 -4.13 5.03 26.13
N HIS A 59 -3.17 4.16 25.85
CA HIS A 59 -2.17 4.35 24.82
C HIS A 59 -2.60 3.72 23.49
N HIS A 60 -2.56 4.51 22.43
CA HIS A 60 -2.91 4.11 21.07
C HIS A 60 -1.70 4.22 20.13
N HIS A 61 -1.30 3.08 19.53
CA HIS A 61 -0.23 3.03 18.54
C HIS A 61 -0.79 3.27 17.15
N LEU A 62 -0.51 4.45 16.58
CA LEU A 62 -1.09 4.90 15.33
C LEU A 62 -0.01 5.04 14.24
N LYS A 63 -0.35 4.72 12.99
CA LYS A 63 0.54 4.89 11.85
C LYS A 63 0.47 6.33 11.33
N VAL A 64 1.63 6.96 11.17
CA VAL A 64 1.72 8.37 10.77
C VAL A 64 1.10 8.61 9.40
N HIS A 65 1.38 7.77 8.38
CA HIS A 65 0.78 7.91 7.04
C HIS A 65 -0.75 7.88 7.07
N ARG A 66 -1.37 7.07 7.94
CA ARG A 66 -2.83 7.04 8.07
C ARG A 66 -3.37 8.32 8.70
N LEU A 67 -2.67 8.87 9.70
CA LEU A 67 -3.07 10.15 10.32
C LEU A 67 -3.00 11.29 9.31
N VAL A 68 -1.95 11.33 8.48
CA VAL A 68 -1.82 12.31 7.38
C VAL A 68 -2.95 12.12 6.37
N ALA A 69 -3.17 10.89 5.89
CA ALA A 69 -4.20 10.63 4.90
C ALA A 69 -5.60 11.01 5.40
N ILE A 70 -5.97 10.62 6.62
CA ILE A 70 -7.26 10.98 7.23
C ILE A 70 -7.41 12.51 7.34
N ALA A 71 -6.35 13.22 7.71
CA ALA A 71 -6.43 14.64 7.93
C ALA A 71 -6.43 15.47 6.62
N PHE A 72 -5.77 15.03 5.57
CA PHE A 72 -5.45 15.87 4.41
C PHE A 72 -5.92 15.36 3.05
N ILE A 73 -6.31 14.08 2.94
CA ILE A 73 -6.69 13.46 1.66
C ILE A 73 -8.14 12.99 1.73
N ASP A 74 -8.98 13.51 0.86
CA ASP A 74 -10.37 13.08 0.76
C ASP A 74 -10.46 11.61 0.34
N ASN A 75 -11.41 10.88 0.93
CA ASN A 75 -11.65 9.47 0.65
C ASN A 75 -13.14 9.19 0.40
N PRO A 76 -13.73 9.73 -0.68
CA PRO A 76 -15.16 9.58 -0.95
C PRO A 76 -15.58 8.12 -1.17
N ASP A 77 -14.67 7.30 -1.69
CA ASP A 77 -14.91 5.87 -1.98
C ASP A 77 -14.66 4.96 -0.79
N ASN A 78 -14.33 5.51 0.38
CA ASN A 78 -13.98 4.75 1.60
C ASN A 78 -12.93 3.65 1.36
N LYS A 79 -11.91 3.94 0.56
CA LYS A 79 -10.81 3.01 0.28
C LYS A 79 -10.06 2.68 1.58
N PRO A 80 -9.77 1.40 1.88
CA PRO A 80 -9.30 0.99 3.22
C PRO A 80 -7.79 1.15 3.45
N PHE A 81 -6.99 1.27 2.40
CA PHE A 81 -5.53 1.32 2.50
C PHE A 81 -4.97 2.69 2.08
N VAL A 82 -3.82 3.03 2.68
CA VAL A 82 -3.01 4.18 2.28
C VAL A 82 -1.71 3.65 1.70
N ASN A 83 -1.40 4.06 0.48
CA ASN A 83 -0.19 3.71 -0.23
C ASN A 83 0.84 4.85 -0.21
N HIS A 84 2.14 4.52 -0.30
CA HIS A 84 3.23 5.46 -0.54
C HIS A 84 3.60 5.38 -2.02
N MET A 85 3.44 6.50 -2.75
CA MET A 85 3.65 6.51 -4.21
C MET A 85 5.11 6.22 -4.60
N ASP A 86 6.07 6.63 -3.77
CA ASP A 86 7.50 6.37 -3.94
C ASP A 86 7.98 5.04 -3.33
N GLU A 87 7.07 4.24 -2.74
CA GLU A 87 7.34 3.01 -1.98
C GLU A 87 8.18 3.21 -0.69
N ASP A 88 8.58 4.44 -0.33
CA ASP A 88 9.26 4.73 0.93
C ASP A 88 8.23 4.94 2.06
N LYS A 89 8.07 3.94 2.92
CA LYS A 89 7.15 3.95 4.05
C LYS A 89 7.49 5.01 5.12
N THR A 90 8.63 5.65 5.01
CA THR A 90 9.06 6.72 5.91
C THR A 90 8.74 8.12 5.38
N ASN A 91 8.45 8.25 4.09
CA ASN A 91 8.02 9.49 3.45
C ASN A 91 6.49 9.67 3.58
N ASN A 92 6.05 10.28 4.66
CA ASN A 92 4.63 10.47 4.98
C ASN A 92 4.11 11.86 4.57
N SER A 93 4.71 12.50 3.57
CA SER A 93 4.18 13.73 2.98
C SER A 93 2.84 13.46 2.28
N VAL A 94 1.88 14.38 2.41
CA VAL A 94 0.56 14.28 1.78
C VAL A 94 0.65 14.05 0.27
N ASP A 95 1.63 14.66 -0.39
CA ASP A 95 1.84 14.51 -1.85
C ASP A 95 2.35 13.13 -2.26
N ASN A 96 2.78 12.32 -1.29
CA ASN A 96 3.29 10.96 -1.51
C ASN A 96 2.30 9.88 -1.07
N LEU A 97 1.13 10.26 -0.57
CA LEU A 97 0.14 9.32 -0.04
C LEU A 97 -1.11 9.31 -0.90
N ASP A 98 -1.69 8.14 -1.09
CA ASP A 98 -2.96 7.97 -1.77
C ASP A 98 -3.80 6.88 -1.10
N TRP A 99 -5.14 7.06 -1.13
CA TRP A 99 -6.08 6.05 -0.71
C TRP A 99 -6.26 5.02 -1.82
N VAL A 100 -6.12 3.74 -1.48
CA VAL A 100 -6.17 2.65 -2.45
C VAL A 100 -7.03 1.48 -1.96
N THR A 101 -7.59 0.75 -2.93
CA THR A 101 -8.22 -0.56 -2.68
C THR A 101 -7.15 -1.63 -2.42
N PRO A 102 -7.53 -2.81 -1.89
CA PRO A 102 -6.60 -3.95 -1.75
C PRO A 102 -5.93 -4.33 -3.08
N ILE A 103 -6.68 -4.28 -4.17
CA ILE A 103 -6.21 -4.66 -5.50
C ILE A 103 -5.19 -3.64 -6.02
N GLU A 104 -5.53 -2.34 -5.97
CA GLU A 104 -4.61 -1.26 -6.36
C GLU A 104 -3.31 -1.32 -5.55
N ASN A 105 -3.40 -1.57 -4.23
CA ASN A 105 -2.23 -1.66 -3.35
C ASN A 105 -1.29 -2.82 -3.73
N VAL A 106 -1.84 -3.97 -4.13
CA VAL A 106 -1.04 -5.12 -4.59
C VAL A 106 -0.39 -4.86 -5.94
N GLN A 107 -1.05 -4.09 -6.81
CA GLN A 107 -0.58 -3.79 -8.16
C GLN A 107 0.42 -2.63 -8.20
N TRP A 108 0.57 -1.88 -7.11
CA TRP A 108 1.40 -0.68 -7.07
C TRP A 108 2.90 -0.98 -7.14
N GLY A 109 3.62 -0.23 -7.97
CA GLY A 109 5.08 -0.20 -8.03
C GLY A 109 5.69 -1.59 -8.20
N THR A 110 6.62 -1.96 -7.33
CA THR A 110 7.32 -3.25 -7.34
C THR A 110 6.61 -4.34 -6.53
N ALA A 111 5.38 -4.12 -6.04
CA ALA A 111 4.69 -5.04 -5.14
C ALA A 111 4.51 -6.45 -5.76
N ILE A 112 4.10 -6.53 -7.04
CA ILE A 112 3.98 -7.81 -7.77
C ILE A 112 5.36 -8.49 -7.85
N GLN A 113 6.42 -7.77 -8.20
CA GLN A 113 7.76 -8.33 -8.30
C GLN A 113 8.28 -8.83 -6.95
N ARG A 114 8.01 -8.10 -5.85
CA ARG A 114 8.35 -8.55 -4.48
C ARG A 114 7.60 -9.82 -4.11
N GLN A 115 6.32 -9.92 -4.45
CA GLN A 115 5.50 -11.10 -4.19
C GLN A 115 6.00 -12.32 -4.97
N ILE A 116 6.34 -12.15 -6.26
CA ILE A 116 6.96 -13.18 -7.10
C ILE A 116 8.25 -13.69 -6.45
N ASN A 117 9.14 -12.79 -6.04
CA ASN A 117 10.42 -13.14 -5.44
C ASN A 117 10.25 -13.88 -4.10
N THR A 118 9.24 -13.52 -3.31
CA THR A 118 8.91 -14.22 -2.06
C THR A 118 8.39 -15.62 -2.34
N GLN A 119 7.49 -15.78 -3.30
CA GLN A 119 6.95 -17.09 -3.68
C GLN A 119 8.03 -18.01 -4.25
N ARG A 120 8.99 -17.49 -5.02
CA ARG A 120 10.16 -18.25 -5.50
C ARG A 120 10.99 -18.82 -4.35
N LYS A 121 11.22 -18.03 -3.29
CA LYS A 121 12.00 -18.47 -2.12
C LYS A 121 11.31 -19.55 -1.29
N THR A 122 9.97 -19.51 -1.23
CA THR A 122 9.19 -20.37 -0.34
C THR A 122 8.65 -21.63 -1.02
N SER A 123 8.68 -21.73 -2.36
CA SER A 123 8.08 -22.84 -3.11
C SER A 123 9.05 -23.49 -4.08
N LYS A 124 9.69 -24.61 -3.66
CA LYS A 124 10.59 -25.43 -4.50
C LYS A 124 9.92 -26.03 -5.76
N PHE A 125 8.58 -26.12 -5.83
CA PHE A 125 7.86 -26.87 -6.87
C PHE A 125 6.69 -26.14 -7.52
N ARG A 126 6.41 -24.88 -7.14
CA ARG A 126 5.31 -24.11 -7.72
C ARG A 126 5.87 -22.99 -8.60
N LYS A 127 5.42 -22.93 -9.84
CA LYS A 127 5.72 -21.84 -10.75
C LYS A 127 4.59 -20.81 -10.65
N PRO A 128 4.85 -19.60 -10.13
CA PRO A 128 3.85 -18.56 -10.08
C PRO A 128 3.41 -18.17 -11.50
N ILE A 129 2.13 -17.85 -11.64
CA ILE A 129 1.52 -17.44 -12.90
C ILE A 129 1.08 -16.00 -12.78
N LEU A 130 1.55 -15.17 -13.68
CA LEU A 130 1.01 -13.83 -13.89
C LEU A 130 -0.04 -13.90 -15.00
N ALA A 131 -1.28 -13.56 -14.68
CA ALA A 131 -2.35 -13.35 -15.65
C ALA A 131 -2.53 -11.86 -15.88
N VAL A 132 -2.76 -11.45 -17.12
CA VAL A 132 -3.02 -10.05 -17.51
C VAL A 132 -4.28 -10.03 -18.35
N ASP A 133 -5.29 -9.24 -17.96
CA ASP A 133 -6.53 -9.07 -18.73
C ASP A 133 -6.36 -8.08 -19.90
N GLU A 134 -7.42 -7.90 -20.68
CA GLU A 134 -7.44 -6.99 -21.84
C GLU A 134 -7.22 -5.52 -21.46
N GLN A 135 -7.50 -5.12 -20.22
CA GLN A 135 -7.29 -3.78 -19.68
C GLN A 135 -5.87 -3.60 -19.14
N GLY A 136 -5.01 -4.63 -19.21
CA GLY A 136 -3.66 -4.61 -18.67
C GLY A 136 -3.58 -4.85 -17.16
N LYS A 137 -4.68 -5.20 -16.49
CA LYS A 137 -4.72 -5.50 -15.07
C LYS A 137 -4.05 -6.84 -14.80
N GLN A 138 -3.20 -6.85 -13.78
CA GLN A 138 -2.32 -7.98 -13.45
C GLN A 138 -2.85 -8.74 -12.23
N PHE A 139 -2.80 -10.08 -12.31
CA PHE A 139 -3.19 -11.00 -11.24
C PHE A 139 -2.08 -12.04 -11.06
N LEU A 140 -1.60 -12.21 -9.83
CA LEU A 140 -0.57 -13.17 -9.52
C LEU A 140 -1.13 -14.37 -8.75
N PHE A 141 -0.85 -15.56 -9.25
CA PHE A 141 -1.25 -16.84 -8.66
C PHE A 141 -0.02 -17.70 -8.35
N SER A 142 -0.07 -18.47 -7.28
CA SER A 142 1.03 -19.38 -6.90
C SER A 142 1.20 -20.58 -7.84
N SER A 143 0.19 -20.85 -8.67
CA SER A 143 0.20 -21.99 -9.61
C SER A 143 -0.91 -21.87 -10.66
N ILE A 144 -0.81 -22.61 -11.77
CA ILE A 144 -1.87 -22.74 -12.78
C ILE A 144 -3.19 -23.24 -12.14
N ARG A 145 -3.12 -24.14 -11.14
CA ARG A 145 -4.33 -24.65 -10.47
C ARG A 145 -5.08 -23.57 -9.67
N GLU A 146 -4.36 -22.70 -8.99
CA GLU A 146 -4.94 -21.56 -8.29
C GLU A 146 -5.54 -20.59 -9.30
N CYS A 147 -4.80 -20.23 -10.35
CA CYS A 147 -5.27 -19.37 -11.42
C CYS A 147 -6.59 -19.90 -12.04
N ALA A 148 -6.68 -21.20 -12.34
CA ALA A 148 -7.86 -21.84 -12.91
C ALA A 148 -9.08 -21.89 -11.96
N ARG A 149 -8.89 -21.73 -10.65
CA ARG A 149 -9.99 -21.63 -9.68
C ARG A 149 -10.56 -20.22 -9.59
N GLU A 150 -9.69 -19.24 -9.68
CA GLU A 150 -10.03 -17.81 -9.44
C GLU A 150 -10.49 -17.12 -10.74
N ILE A 151 -9.96 -17.54 -11.89
CA ILE A 151 -10.38 -17.06 -13.21
C ILE A 151 -11.20 -18.15 -13.90
N PRO A 152 -12.33 -17.84 -14.57
CA PRO A 152 -13.19 -18.83 -15.21
C PRO A 152 -12.58 -19.39 -16.51
N ILE A 153 -11.35 -19.89 -16.43
CA ILE A 153 -10.57 -20.46 -17.52
C ILE A 153 -10.01 -21.81 -17.09
N SER A 154 -10.15 -22.83 -17.92
CA SER A 154 -9.68 -24.18 -17.59
C SER A 154 -8.14 -24.24 -17.45
N TYR A 155 -7.65 -25.12 -16.59
CA TYR A 155 -6.22 -25.44 -16.48
C TYR A 155 -5.57 -25.70 -17.85
N ALA A 156 -6.25 -26.50 -18.69
CA ALA A 156 -5.75 -26.86 -20.03
C ALA A 156 -5.60 -25.64 -20.95
N SER A 157 -6.53 -24.69 -20.87
CA SER A 157 -6.48 -23.46 -21.67
C SER A 157 -5.33 -22.55 -21.23
N ILE A 158 -5.14 -22.38 -19.92
CA ILE A 158 -4.02 -21.61 -19.36
C ILE A 158 -2.69 -22.25 -19.78
N HIS A 159 -2.59 -23.57 -19.64
CA HIS A 159 -1.37 -24.31 -20.00
C HIS A 159 -1.02 -24.18 -21.49
N LYS A 160 -2.00 -24.21 -22.40
CA LYS A 160 -1.78 -24.03 -23.84
C LYS A 160 -1.27 -22.61 -24.18
N VAL A 161 -1.75 -21.57 -23.47
CA VAL A 161 -1.22 -20.21 -23.64
C VAL A 161 0.22 -20.14 -23.13
N LEU A 162 0.52 -20.73 -21.98
CA LEU A 162 1.87 -20.75 -21.42
C LEU A 162 2.87 -21.51 -22.31
N GLN A 163 2.40 -22.50 -23.09
CA GLN A 163 3.22 -23.21 -24.06
C GLN A 163 3.34 -22.47 -25.41
N GLY A 164 2.71 -21.30 -25.57
CA GLY A 164 2.74 -20.54 -26.80
C GLY A 164 1.81 -21.04 -27.91
N ASN A 165 0.95 -22.03 -27.62
CA ASN A 165 -0.01 -22.56 -28.61
C ASN A 165 -1.13 -21.54 -28.95
N TYR A 166 -1.42 -20.63 -28.03
CA TYR A 166 -2.34 -19.52 -28.18
C TYR A 166 -1.75 -18.25 -27.57
N ALA A 167 -2.05 -17.11 -28.14
CA ALA A 167 -1.61 -15.80 -27.62
C ALA A 167 -2.33 -15.42 -26.31
N SER A 168 -3.63 -15.79 -26.22
CA SER A 168 -4.47 -15.50 -25.05
C SER A 168 -5.60 -16.51 -24.92
N SER A 169 -6.31 -16.50 -23.80
CA SER A 169 -7.54 -17.24 -23.59
C SER A 169 -8.56 -16.41 -22.81
N ARG A 170 -9.76 -16.22 -23.36
CA ARG A 170 -10.85 -15.41 -22.78
C ARG A 170 -10.40 -14.03 -22.31
N GLY A 171 -9.60 -13.33 -23.12
CA GLY A 171 -9.12 -11.99 -22.81
C GLY A 171 -7.95 -11.93 -21.85
N TYR A 172 -7.39 -13.07 -21.44
CA TYR A 172 -6.22 -13.14 -20.57
C TYR A 172 -4.98 -13.66 -21.29
N THR A 173 -3.86 -13.03 -21.05
CA THR A 173 -2.53 -13.56 -21.33
C THR A 173 -1.92 -14.13 -20.04
N PHE A 174 -1.04 -15.11 -20.16
CA PHE A 174 -0.42 -15.77 -19.02
C PHE A 174 1.09 -15.86 -19.20
N LYS A 175 1.83 -15.68 -18.10
CA LYS A 175 3.28 -15.85 -18.08
C LYS A 175 3.71 -16.63 -16.84
N GLU A 176 4.52 -17.69 -17.01
CA GLU A 176 5.25 -18.29 -15.88
C GLU A 176 6.31 -17.31 -15.40
N MET A 177 6.34 -17.11 -14.10
CA MET A 177 7.35 -16.27 -13.46
C MET A 177 8.46 -17.19 -12.94
N ILE A 178 9.55 -17.28 -13.74
CA ILE A 178 10.72 -18.12 -13.45
C ILE A 178 11.58 -17.51 -12.35
#